data_4084893cf61824e185c67550b467b998
#
_entry.id   4084893cf61824e185c67550b467b998
#
_cell.length_a   1.000
_cell.length_b   1.000
_cell.length_c   1.000
_cell.angle_alpha   90.00
_cell.angle_beta   90.00
_cell.angle_gamma   90.00
#
_symmetry.space_group_name_H-M   'P 1'
#
loop_
_entity.id
_entity.type
_entity.pdbx_description
1 polymer ?
#
loop_
_entity_poly.entity_id
_entity_poly.type
_entity_poly.pdbx_seq_one_letter_code
_entity_poly.pdbx_strand_id
1 'polypeptide(L)'
;TPGGALDTTIQIVQLFRASEIPIIVYIGPRGAQAASAGSVITAAAHASGMAPETVIGAASPINSDGSDINETAYRKAVEDLKATMRGLTERRGPEAVALAEAMIEDARAVSGPEALEAGFIDAIAATPEDLLAQLDGRTILINDEERVLNTAVPSQTPIALTFIETLLLALTNPVLVSILMAIGVQAIIIEISNPGGWVAGFTGILFVGIGLYGLGQLPVNWLGMG
;
A
#
# COMPACT_ATOMS: atom_id res chain seq x y z
N THR A 1 4.94 -0.79 2.01
CA THR A 1 3.63 -1.23 2.48
C THR A 1 3.55 -2.76 2.53
N PRO A 2 3.00 -3.34 3.59
CA PRO A 2 2.85 -4.80 3.72
C PRO A 2 1.63 -5.35 2.96
N GLY A 3 0.79 -4.47 2.40
CA GLY A 3 -0.40 -4.84 1.65
C GLY A 3 -1.44 -3.72 1.64
N GLY A 4 -2.59 -3.98 1.04
CA GLY A 4 -3.70 -3.05 0.95
C GLY A 4 -4.92 -3.65 0.26
N ALA A 5 -6.07 -2.98 0.36
CA ALA A 5 -7.28 -3.39 -0.34
C ALA A 5 -7.09 -3.34 -1.86
N LEU A 6 -7.60 -4.33 -2.56
CA LEU A 6 -7.45 -4.47 -4.01
C LEU A 6 -8.02 -3.24 -4.75
N ASP A 7 -9.22 -2.80 -4.39
CA ASP A 7 -9.88 -1.67 -5.04
C ASP A 7 -9.05 -0.38 -4.92
N THR A 8 -8.50 -0.11 -3.73
CA THR A 8 -7.61 1.03 -3.49
C THR A 8 -6.31 0.90 -4.28
N THR A 9 -5.76 -0.31 -4.36
CA THR A 9 -4.56 -0.60 -5.14
C THR A 9 -4.78 -0.29 -6.62
N ILE A 10 -5.89 -0.75 -7.19
CA ILE A 10 -6.24 -0.48 -8.60
C ILE A 10 -6.45 1.02 -8.84
N GLN A 11 -7.08 1.75 -7.92
CA GLN A 11 -7.22 3.21 -8.03
C GLN A 11 -5.85 3.91 -8.07
N ILE A 12 -4.90 3.50 -7.21
CA ILE A 12 -3.53 4.05 -7.22
C ILE A 12 -2.84 3.73 -8.54
N VAL A 13 -2.95 2.49 -9.03
CA VAL A 13 -2.41 2.08 -10.35
C VAL A 13 -2.96 2.94 -11.47
N GLN A 14 -4.29 3.18 -11.50
CA GLN A 14 -4.93 4.02 -12.50
C GLN A 14 -4.42 5.47 -12.44
N LEU A 15 -4.27 6.04 -11.24
CA LEU A 15 -3.72 7.37 -11.04
C LEU A 15 -2.27 7.47 -11.52
N PHE A 16 -1.44 6.47 -11.24
CA PHE A 16 -0.05 6.43 -11.69
C PHE A 16 0.02 6.35 -13.22
N ARG A 17 -0.79 5.48 -13.83
CA ARG A 17 -0.81 5.29 -15.27
C ARG A 17 -1.41 6.47 -16.04
N ALA A 18 -2.31 7.24 -15.43
CA ALA A 18 -2.89 8.46 -16.00
C ALA A 18 -2.03 9.71 -15.74
N SER A 19 -0.95 9.59 -14.98
CA SER A 19 -0.11 10.74 -14.63
C SER A 19 0.66 11.26 -15.82
N GLU A 20 0.64 12.57 -16.02
CA GLU A 20 1.45 13.28 -17.01
C GLU A 20 2.87 13.61 -16.51
N ILE A 21 3.11 13.40 -15.20
CA ILE A 21 4.43 13.59 -14.58
C ILE A 21 5.05 12.26 -14.22
N PRO A 22 6.39 12.14 -14.20
CA PRO A 22 7.07 10.93 -13.79
C PRO A 22 6.67 10.51 -12.37
N ILE A 23 6.25 9.27 -12.19
CA ILE A 23 6.04 8.66 -10.88
C ILE A 23 7.19 7.69 -10.64
N ILE A 24 7.95 7.93 -9.57
CA ILE A 24 9.07 7.09 -9.15
C ILE A 24 8.70 6.47 -7.80
N VAL A 25 8.78 5.15 -7.70
CA VAL A 25 8.53 4.42 -6.44
C VAL A 25 9.85 3.98 -5.83
N TYR A 26 10.04 4.30 -4.56
CA TYR A 26 11.18 3.86 -3.77
C TYR A 26 10.73 2.95 -2.62
N ILE A 27 11.30 1.76 -2.55
CA ILE A 27 11.07 0.79 -1.49
C ILE A 27 12.18 0.94 -0.46
N GLY A 28 11.87 1.56 0.64
CA GLY A 28 12.80 1.89 1.70
C GLY A 28 12.09 2.18 3.03
N PRO A 29 12.85 2.37 4.11
CA PRO A 29 14.30 2.22 4.23
C PRO A 29 14.77 0.76 4.18
N ARG A 30 16.09 0.52 4.44
CA ARG A 30 16.66 -0.84 4.58
C ARG A 30 15.75 -1.75 5.45
N GLY A 31 15.47 -2.97 4.99
CA GLY A 31 14.57 -3.91 5.63
C GLY A 31 13.08 -3.69 5.36
N ALA A 32 12.73 -2.67 4.58
CA ALA A 32 11.34 -2.43 4.17
C ALA A 32 10.81 -3.52 3.23
N GLN A 33 9.49 -3.61 3.15
CA GLN A 33 8.80 -4.55 2.28
C GLN A 33 7.78 -3.83 1.39
N ALA A 34 7.75 -4.19 0.11
CA ALA A 34 6.68 -3.88 -0.81
C ALA A 34 5.92 -5.17 -1.14
N ALA A 35 5.15 -5.66 -0.16
CA ALA A 35 4.38 -6.89 -0.30
C ALA A 35 2.97 -6.62 -0.83
N SER A 36 2.38 -7.61 -1.52
CA SER A 36 0.99 -7.56 -2.02
C SER A 36 0.74 -6.28 -2.84
N ALA A 37 -0.17 -5.41 -2.41
CA ALA A 37 -0.44 -4.12 -3.05
C ALA A 37 0.82 -3.31 -3.36
N GLY A 38 1.85 -3.39 -2.50
CA GLY A 38 3.11 -2.69 -2.70
C GLY A 38 3.85 -3.10 -3.96
N SER A 39 3.84 -4.38 -4.32
CA SER A 39 4.45 -4.88 -5.56
C SER A 39 3.68 -4.43 -6.80
N VAL A 40 2.34 -4.43 -6.73
CA VAL A 40 1.46 -3.97 -7.83
C VAL A 40 1.64 -2.46 -8.07
N ILE A 41 1.69 -1.66 -7.01
CA ILE A 41 1.95 -0.22 -7.08
C ILE A 41 3.34 0.05 -7.67
N THR A 42 4.35 -0.75 -7.28
CA THR A 42 5.71 -0.62 -7.82
C THR A 42 5.75 -0.92 -9.33
N ALA A 43 5.04 -1.97 -9.77
CA ALA A 43 4.93 -2.31 -11.20
C ALA A 43 4.27 -1.20 -12.03
N ALA A 44 3.34 -0.45 -11.45
CA ALA A 44 2.64 0.66 -12.10
C ALA A 44 3.50 1.93 -12.24
N ALA A 45 4.55 2.09 -11.46
CA ALA A 45 5.42 3.27 -11.49
C ALA A 45 6.21 3.38 -12.81
N HIS A 46 6.52 4.59 -13.23
CA HIS A 46 7.32 4.85 -14.43
C HIS A 46 8.77 4.42 -14.26
N ALA A 47 9.31 4.59 -13.05
CA ALA A 47 10.59 4.04 -12.61
C ALA A 47 10.50 3.64 -11.13
N SER A 48 11.39 2.74 -10.70
CA SER A 48 11.37 2.24 -9.32
C SER A 48 12.75 1.84 -8.84
N GLY A 49 12.93 1.89 -7.52
CA GLY A 49 14.16 1.41 -6.89
C GLY A 49 13.92 0.87 -5.49
N MET A 50 14.90 0.12 -5.02
CA MET A 50 14.85 -0.55 -3.72
C MET A 50 16.07 -0.21 -2.88
N ALA A 51 15.87 -0.01 -1.57
CA ALA A 51 16.98 0.01 -0.63
C ALA A 51 17.62 -1.39 -0.48
N PRO A 52 18.88 -1.46 -0.07
CA PRO A 52 19.49 -2.74 0.29
C PRO A 52 18.67 -3.50 1.34
N GLU A 53 18.65 -4.84 1.24
CA GLU A 53 17.96 -5.73 2.18
C GLU A 53 16.43 -5.51 2.25
N THR A 54 15.83 -5.01 1.17
CA THR A 54 14.39 -4.91 1.04
C THR A 54 13.82 -6.06 0.21
N VAL A 55 12.53 -6.32 0.35
CA VAL A 55 11.82 -7.43 -0.30
C VAL A 55 10.60 -6.91 -1.04
N ILE A 56 10.32 -7.51 -2.21
CA ILE A 56 9.14 -7.21 -3.01
C ILE A 56 8.46 -8.50 -3.47
N GLY A 57 7.13 -8.49 -3.57
CA GLY A 57 6.35 -9.64 -4.08
C GLY A 57 5.23 -10.07 -3.14
N ALA A 58 5.03 -11.39 -3.00
CA ALA A 58 3.99 -12.02 -2.18
C ALA A 58 2.60 -11.39 -2.39
N ALA A 59 2.13 -11.38 -3.65
CA ALA A 59 0.94 -10.64 -4.05
C ALA A 59 -0.26 -11.53 -4.42
N SER A 60 -0.28 -12.77 -3.96
CA SER A 60 -1.45 -13.63 -4.11
C SER A 60 -2.67 -13.03 -3.41
N PRO A 61 -3.85 -13.07 -4.04
CA PRO A 61 -5.06 -12.53 -3.46
C PRO A 61 -5.49 -13.33 -2.23
N ILE A 62 -5.93 -12.62 -1.19
CA ILE A 62 -6.53 -13.17 0.02
C ILE A 62 -7.80 -12.38 0.35
N ASN A 63 -8.70 -12.94 1.16
CA ASN A 63 -9.82 -12.18 1.69
C ASN A 63 -9.34 -11.04 2.61
N SER A 64 -10.16 -10.00 2.75
CA SER A 64 -9.84 -8.85 3.61
C SER A 64 -9.66 -9.21 5.09
N ASP A 65 -10.25 -10.32 5.55
CA ASP A 65 -10.10 -10.87 6.89
C ASP A 65 -8.90 -11.84 7.03
N GLY A 66 -8.12 -12.03 5.96
CA GLY A 66 -6.97 -12.93 5.92
C GLY A 66 -7.33 -14.41 5.72
N SER A 67 -8.62 -14.74 5.54
CA SER A 67 -9.06 -16.11 5.24
C SER A 67 -8.82 -16.49 3.78
N ASP A 68 -8.87 -17.80 3.50
CA ASP A 68 -8.76 -18.31 2.14
C ASP A 68 -10.01 -17.97 1.32
N ILE A 69 -9.77 -17.57 0.07
CA ILE A 69 -10.84 -17.33 -0.91
C ILE A 69 -11.33 -18.67 -1.45
N ASN A 70 -12.63 -18.77 -1.75
CA ASN A 70 -13.18 -19.94 -2.47
C ASN A 70 -12.37 -20.22 -3.74
N GLU A 71 -12.04 -21.48 -4.02
CA GLU A 71 -11.14 -21.91 -5.11
C GLU A 71 -11.48 -21.29 -6.47
N THR A 72 -12.76 -21.24 -6.83
CA THR A 72 -13.19 -20.64 -8.11
C THR A 72 -13.00 -19.13 -8.13
N ALA A 73 -13.31 -18.43 -7.04
CA ALA A 73 -13.11 -17.00 -6.91
C ALA A 73 -11.60 -16.66 -6.88
N TYR A 74 -10.81 -17.47 -6.18
CA TYR A 74 -9.36 -17.35 -6.13
C TYR A 74 -8.73 -17.44 -7.52
N ARG A 75 -9.06 -18.48 -8.30
CA ARG A 75 -8.53 -18.62 -9.66
C ARG A 75 -8.86 -17.43 -10.55
N LYS A 76 -10.10 -16.91 -10.47
CA LYS A 76 -10.47 -15.70 -11.23
C LYS A 76 -9.66 -14.49 -10.80
N ALA A 77 -9.53 -14.26 -9.49
CA ALA A 77 -8.75 -13.13 -8.96
C ALA A 77 -7.26 -13.23 -9.34
N VAL A 78 -6.68 -14.43 -9.31
CA VAL A 78 -5.29 -14.68 -9.76
C VAL A 78 -5.14 -14.34 -11.23
N GLU A 79 -6.02 -14.82 -12.12
CA GLU A 79 -5.92 -14.55 -13.56
C GLU A 79 -6.11 -13.07 -13.89
N ASP A 80 -7.03 -12.37 -13.22
CA ASP A 80 -7.24 -10.94 -13.40
C ASP A 80 -6.02 -10.13 -12.95
N LEU A 81 -5.43 -10.48 -11.80
CA LEU A 81 -4.22 -9.82 -11.29
C LEU A 81 -2.99 -10.13 -12.15
N LYS A 82 -2.84 -11.37 -12.63
CA LYS A 82 -1.76 -11.74 -13.58
C LYS A 82 -1.86 -10.92 -14.85
N ALA A 83 -3.06 -10.80 -15.43
CA ALA A 83 -3.27 -9.98 -16.62
C ALA A 83 -2.93 -8.51 -16.36
N THR A 84 -3.33 -7.98 -15.22
CA THR A 84 -2.98 -6.62 -14.80
C THR A 84 -1.47 -6.45 -14.66
N MET A 85 -0.80 -7.34 -13.93
CA MET A 85 0.65 -7.29 -13.71
C MET A 85 1.43 -7.42 -15.01
N ARG A 86 0.99 -8.29 -15.92
CA ARG A 86 1.58 -8.43 -17.26
C ARG A 86 1.53 -7.09 -18.01
N GLY A 87 0.36 -6.46 -18.08
CA GLY A 87 0.21 -5.16 -18.75
C GLY A 87 1.05 -4.05 -18.12
N LEU A 88 1.27 -4.08 -16.79
CA LEU A 88 2.10 -3.11 -16.11
C LEU A 88 3.61 -3.33 -16.34
N THR A 89 4.04 -4.58 -16.53
CA THR A 89 5.46 -4.96 -16.63
C THR A 89 5.94 -5.30 -18.04
N GLU A 90 5.05 -5.41 -19.04
CA GLU A 90 5.38 -5.77 -20.43
C GLU A 90 6.51 -4.92 -21.00
N ARG A 91 6.49 -3.61 -20.74
CA ARG A 91 7.53 -2.65 -21.15
C ARG A 91 8.91 -2.91 -20.53
N ARG A 92 8.98 -3.70 -19.45
CA ARG A 92 10.21 -4.02 -18.71
C ARG A 92 10.90 -5.29 -19.20
N GLY A 93 10.25 -6.05 -20.08
CA GLY A 93 10.77 -7.26 -20.66
C GLY A 93 10.18 -8.56 -20.09
N PRO A 94 10.49 -9.70 -20.72
CA PRO A 94 9.84 -10.98 -20.41
C PRO A 94 10.17 -11.52 -19.02
N GLU A 95 11.39 -11.27 -18.50
CA GLU A 95 11.77 -11.70 -17.16
C GLU A 95 11.01 -10.93 -16.07
N ALA A 96 10.78 -9.62 -16.26
CA ALA A 96 9.96 -8.82 -15.38
C ALA A 96 8.50 -9.29 -15.38
N VAL A 97 7.96 -9.65 -16.54
CA VAL A 97 6.60 -10.21 -16.66
C VAL A 97 6.51 -11.56 -15.94
N ALA A 98 7.46 -12.46 -16.16
CA ALA A 98 7.48 -13.78 -15.52
C ALA A 98 7.58 -13.66 -13.99
N LEU A 99 8.41 -12.75 -13.49
CA LEU A 99 8.51 -12.48 -12.07
C LEU A 99 7.19 -11.90 -11.52
N ALA A 100 6.58 -10.95 -12.23
CA ALA A 100 5.31 -10.33 -11.85
C ALA A 100 4.18 -11.38 -11.74
N GLU A 101 4.08 -12.29 -12.70
CA GLU A 101 3.10 -13.38 -12.65
C GLU A 101 3.36 -14.34 -11.49
N ALA A 102 4.61 -14.70 -11.24
CA ALA A 102 4.98 -15.57 -10.10
C ALA A 102 4.70 -14.91 -8.73
N MET A 103 4.80 -13.59 -8.62
CA MET A 103 4.39 -12.87 -7.41
C MET A 103 2.90 -13.06 -7.09
N ILE A 104 2.06 -13.19 -8.11
CA ILE A 104 0.61 -13.41 -7.96
C ILE A 104 0.28 -14.89 -7.77
N GLU A 105 0.80 -15.76 -8.64
CA GLU A 105 0.43 -17.18 -8.70
C GLU A 105 1.03 -17.97 -7.54
N ASP A 106 2.33 -17.78 -7.29
CA ASP A 106 3.13 -18.55 -6.32
C ASP A 106 3.39 -17.78 -5.01
N ALA A 107 2.82 -16.59 -4.85
CA ALA A 107 3.18 -15.66 -3.76
C ALA A 107 4.70 -15.42 -3.68
N ARG A 108 5.41 -15.48 -4.80
CA ARG A 108 6.86 -15.32 -4.83
C ARG A 108 7.26 -13.96 -4.30
N ALA A 109 8.23 -13.95 -3.39
CA ALA A 109 8.90 -12.74 -2.93
C ALA A 109 10.37 -12.83 -3.30
N VAL A 110 10.96 -11.68 -3.67
CA VAL A 110 12.34 -11.58 -4.10
C VAL A 110 13.07 -10.42 -3.43
N SER A 111 14.37 -10.52 -3.35
CA SER A 111 15.26 -9.45 -2.90
C SER A 111 15.45 -8.37 -3.96
N GLY A 112 16.01 -7.22 -3.56
CA GLY A 112 16.34 -6.14 -4.50
C GLY A 112 17.24 -6.59 -5.67
N PRO A 113 18.34 -7.33 -5.43
CA PRO A 113 19.17 -7.85 -6.54
C PRO A 113 18.42 -8.72 -7.53
N GLU A 114 17.57 -9.66 -7.07
CA GLU A 114 16.76 -10.52 -7.95
C GLU A 114 15.73 -9.70 -8.74
N ALA A 115 15.10 -8.70 -8.11
CA ALA A 115 14.15 -7.80 -8.77
C ALA A 115 14.84 -6.93 -9.84
N LEU A 116 16.08 -6.49 -9.58
CA LEU A 116 16.88 -5.73 -10.54
C LEU A 116 17.32 -6.61 -11.72
N GLU A 117 17.81 -7.82 -11.46
CA GLU A 117 18.22 -8.79 -12.48
C GLU A 117 17.06 -9.14 -13.42
N ALA A 118 15.86 -9.32 -12.88
CA ALA A 118 14.64 -9.54 -13.67
C ALA A 118 14.15 -8.27 -14.39
N GLY A 119 14.74 -7.10 -14.18
CA GLY A 119 14.29 -5.84 -14.74
C GLY A 119 12.97 -5.31 -14.12
N PHE A 120 12.51 -5.90 -13.02
CA PHE A 120 11.29 -5.46 -12.36
C PHE A 120 11.43 -4.09 -11.69
N ILE A 121 12.63 -3.77 -11.20
CA ILE A 121 13.04 -2.45 -10.72
C ILE A 121 14.20 -1.90 -11.53
N ASP A 122 14.48 -0.61 -11.37
CA ASP A 122 15.46 0.12 -12.18
C ASP A 122 16.80 0.32 -11.49
N ALA A 123 16.83 0.32 -10.15
CA ALA A 123 18.05 0.55 -9.39
C ALA A 123 17.96 0.02 -7.94
N ILE A 124 19.15 -0.21 -7.34
CA ILE A 124 19.29 -0.37 -5.89
C ILE A 124 19.99 0.89 -5.38
N ALA A 125 19.36 1.57 -4.44
CA ALA A 125 19.83 2.83 -3.89
C ALA A 125 19.64 2.88 -2.38
N ALA A 126 20.61 3.39 -1.64
CA ALA A 126 20.53 3.47 -0.18
C ALA A 126 19.50 4.51 0.29
N THR A 127 19.29 5.56 -0.50
CA THR A 127 18.39 6.68 -0.21
C THR A 127 17.57 7.06 -1.46
N PRO A 128 16.46 7.80 -1.30
CA PRO A 128 15.74 8.36 -2.43
C PRO A 128 16.61 9.26 -3.31
N GLU A 129 17.52 10.02 -2.73
CA GLU A 129 18.45 10.91 -3.42
C GLU A 129 19.40 10.11 -4.31
N ASP A 130 19.94 8.99 -3.79
CA ASP A 130 20.80 8.08 -4.56
C ASP A 130 20.02 7.45 -5.72
N LEU A 131 18.75 7.12 -5.51
CA LEU A 131 17.88 6.61 -6.58
C LEU A 131 17.71 7.65 -7.68
N LEU A 132 17.36 8.88 -7.32
CA LEU A 132 17.19 9.96 -8.28
C LEU A 132 18.46 10.21 -9.07
N ALA A 133 19.63 10.20 -8.43
CA ALA A 133 20.91 10.34 -9.10
C ALA A 133 21.20 9.20 -10.10
N GLN A 134 20.80 7.95 -9.78
CA GLN A 134 20.97 6.80 -10.69
C GLN A 134 19.97 6.81 -11.86
N LEU A 135 18.81 7.45 -11.69
CA LEU A 135 17.77 7.56 -12.70
C LEU A 135 17.96 8.77 -13.63
N ASP A 136 18.92 9.67 -13.33
CA ASP A 136 19.15 10.87 -14.14
C ASP A 136 19.56 10.51 -15.57
N GLY A 137 18.96 11.20 -16.54
CA GLY A 137 19.17 10.92 -17.97
C GLY A 137 18.49 9.65 -18.50
N ARG A 138 17.80 8.88 -17.66
CA ARG A 138 17.08 7.67 -18.10
C ARG A 138 15.82 8.04 -18.87
N THR A 139 15.59 7.36 -19.98
CA THR A 139 14.35 7.47 -20.75
C THR A 139 13.28 6.56 -20.15
N ILE A 140 12.10 7.11 -19.89
CA ILE A 140 10.91 6.43 -19.42
C ILE A 140 9.76 6.69 -20.37
N LEU A 141 8.70 5.86 -20.29
CA LEU A 141 7.46 6.04 -21.03
C LEU A 141 6.39 6.66 -20.13
N ILE A 142 5.80 7.78 -20.54
CA ILE A 142 4.63 8.41 -19.93
C ILE A 142 3.57 8.57 -21.00
N ASN A 143 2.42 7.90 -20.86
CA ASN A 143 1.35 7.92 -21.86
C ASN A 143 1.85 7.59 -23.28
N ASP A 144 2.72 6.56 -23.39
CA ASP A 144 3.37 6.09 -24.62
C ASP A 144 4.35 7.09 -25.28
N GLU A 145 4.65 8.22 -24.61
CA GLU A 145 5.67 9.17 -25.02
C GLU A 145 6.97 8.93 -24.25
N GLU A 146 8.08 8.92 -24.98
CA GLU A 146 9.40 8.89 -24.37
C GLU A 146 9.74 10.21 -23.69
N ARG A 147 10.14 10.14 -22.42
CA ARG A 147 10.59 11.28 -21.64
C ARG A 147 11.88 10.94 -20.93
N VAL A 148 12.85 11.87 -20.98
CA VAL A 148 14.11 11.76 -20.25
C VAL A 148 13.93 12.32 -18.86
N LEU A 149 14.25 11.54 -17.84
CA LEU A 149 14.29 12.00 -16.46
C LEU A 149 15.43 13.00 -16.28
N ASN A 150 15.12 14.08 -15.60
CA ASN A 150 16.10 15.12 -15.22
C ASN A 150 16.05 15.28 -13.69
N THR A 151 16.81 14.47 -13.00
CA THR A 151 16.78 14.30 -11.55
C THR A 151 18.12 14.60 -10.88
N ALA A 152 19.10 15.17 -11.60
CA ALA A 152 20.45 15.46 -11.10
C ALA A 152 20.48 16.43 -9.90
N VAL A 153 19.52 17.35 -9.83
CA VAL A 153 19.42 18.31 -8.72
C VAL A 153 17.99 18.30 -8.17
N PRO A 154 17.63 17.29 -7.39
CA PRO A 154 16.27 17.17 -6.89
C PRO A 154 16.00 18.23 -5.83
N SER A 155 15.06 19.11 -6.09
CA SER A 155 14.42 19.90 -5.04
C SER A 155 13.31 19.04 -4.45
N GLN A 156 13.53 18.45 -3.29
CA GLN A 156 12.53 17.63 -2.61
C GLN A 156 11.65 18.52 -1.74
N THR A 157 10.36 18.53 -2.03
CA THR A 157 9.37 19.14 -1.16
C THR A 157 8.53 18.01 -0.55
N PRO A 158 8.71 17.70 0.73
CA PRO A 158 7.90 16.67 1.37
C PRO A 158 6.43 17.13 1.42
N ILE A 159 5.54 16.27 0.93
CA ILE A 159 4.10 16.47 1.05
C ILE A 159 3.68 15.86 2.39
N ALA A 160 3.43 16.72 3.38
CA ALA A 160 2.94 16.29 4.68
C ALA A 160 1.44 15.93 4.58
N LEU A 161 1.05 14.93 5.36
CA LEU A 161 -0.37 14.61 5.54
C LEU A 161 -1.11 15.80 6.16
N THR A 162 -2.30 16.08 5.68
CA THR A 162 -3.22 17.02 6.32
C THR A 162 -3.65 16.52 7.70
N PHE A 163 -4.19 17.41 8.54
CA PHE A 163 -4.71 16.99 9.84
C PHE A 163 -5.76 15.88 9.74
N ILE A 164 -6.65 15.97 8.75
CA ILE A 164 -7.70 14.96 8.52
C ILE A 164 -7.08 13.61 8.10
N GLU A 165 -6.12 13.62 7.19
CA GLU A 165 -5.42 12.40 6.77
C GLU A 165 -4.64 11.77 7.92
N THR A 166 -3.99 12.58 8.76
CA THR A 166 -3.30 12.10 9.97
C THR A 166 -4.29 11.46 10.95
N LEU A 167 -5.45 12.07 11.14
CA LEU A 167 -6.50 11.52 11.99
C LEU A 167 -7.04 10.19 11.43
N LEU A 168 -7.35 10.14 10.14
CA LEU A 168 -7.82 8.92 9.49
C LEU A 168 -6.77 7.81 9.57
N LEU A 169 -5.50 8.13 9.36
CA LEU A 169 -4.40 7.18 9.51
C LEU A 169 -4.28 6.67 10.96
N ALA A 170 -4.46 7.54 11.95
CA ALA A 170 -4.47 7.13 13.35
C ALA A 170 -5.60 6.12 13.66
N LEU A 171 -6.76 6.26 13.01
CA LEU A 171 -7.89 5.33 13.15
C LEU A 171 -7.67 3.97 12.47
N THR A 172 -6.60 3.79 11.71
CA THR A 172 -6.18 2.46 11.24
C THR A 172 -5.32 1.69 12.27
N ASN A 173 -5.01 2.32 13.42
CA ASN A 173 -4.27 1.67 14.50
C ASN A 173 -5.25 0.94 15.43
N PRO A 174 -5.23 -0.41 15.50
CA PRO A 174 -6.19 -1.17 16.30
C PRO A 174 -6.08 -0.88 17.79
N VAL A 175 -4.90 -0.55 18.29
CA VAL A 175 -4.71 -0.19 19.72
C VAL A 175 -5.42 1.12 20.04
N LEU A 176 -5.27 2.14 19.18
CA LEU A 176 -5.96 3.42 19.39
C LEU A 176 -7.47 3.26 19.33
N VAL A 177 -7.98 2.50 18.36
CA VAL A 177 -9.42 2.22 18.22
C VAL A 177 -9.95 1.50 19.46
N SER A 178 -9.23 0.49 19.96
CA SER A 178 -9.61 -0.24 21.18
C SER A 178 -9.67 0.68 22.42
N ILE A 179 -8.72 1.58 22.57
CA ILE A 179 -8.69 2.57 23.65
C ILE A 179 -9.89 3.54 23.54
N LEU A 180 -10.17 4.05 22.35
CA LEU A 180 -11.34 4.91 22.10
C LEU A 180 -12.65 4.21 22.46
N MET A 181 -12.81 2.96 22.05
CA MET A 181 -13.98 2.15 22.38
C MET A 181 -14.11 1.95 23.89
N ALA A 182 -13.03 1.58 24.58
CA ALA A 182 -13.05 1.33 26.01
C ALA A 182 -13.43 2.62 26.81
N ILE A 183 -12.80 3.74 26.47
CA ILE A 183 -13.10 5.04 27.12
C ILE A 183 -14.54 5.47 26.80
N GLY A 184 -14.98 5.30 25.53
CA GLY A 184 -16.31 5.66 25.08
C GLY A 184 -17.40 4.90 25.82
N VAL A 185 -17.26 3.58 25.91
CA VAL A 185 -18.20 2.72 26.64
C VAL A 185 -18.23 3.07 28.15
N GLN A 186 -17.04 3.27 28.74
CA GLN A 186 -16.96 3.65 30.15
C GLN A 186 -17.63 5.01 30.45
N ALA A 187 -17.45 5.98 29.54
CA ALA A 187 -18.08 7.31 29.68
C ALA A 187 -19.62 7.21 29.57
N ILE A 188 -20.15 6.37 28.68
CA ILE A 188 -21.60 6.10 28.61
C ILE A 188 -22.12 5.49 29.93
N ILE A 189 -21.39 4.49 30.47
CA ILE A 189 -21.77 3.83 31.73
C ILE A 189 -21.79 4.85 32.89
N ILE A 190 -20.83 5.74 32.95
CA ILE A 190 -20.76 6.81 33.99
C ILE A 190 -21.99 7.71 33.87
N GLU A 191 -22.38 8.15 32.69
CA GLU A 191 -23.54 9.02 32.50
C GLU A 191 -24.85 8.32 32.89
N ILE A 192 -25.01 7.04 32.51
CA ILE A 192 -26.19 6.26 32.88
C ILE A 192 -26.27 6.05 34.41
N SER A 193 -25.11 5.86 35.05
CA SER A 193 -25.04 5.65 36.52
C SER A 193 -25.23 6.91 37.32
N ASN A 194 -24.88 8.07 36.80
CA ASN A 194 -24.99 9.39 37.44
C ASN A 194 -25.55 10.43 36.46
N PRO A 195 -26.84 10.35 36.11
CA PRO A 195 -27.43 11.22 35.11
C PRO A 195 -27.47 12.66 35.58
N GLY A 196 -27.06 13.59 34.70
CA GLY A 196 -27.15 15.02 34.96
C GLY A 196 -26.07 15.91 34.37
N GLY A 197 -24.95 15.32 33.95
CA GLY A 197 -23.85 16.08 33.34
C GLY A 197 -23.88 16.11 31.81
N TRP A 198 -24.58 15.17 31.16
CA TRP A 198 -24.65 14.87 29.72
C TRP A 198 -23.29 14.85 28.98
N VAL A 199 -22.25 15.47 29.52
CA VAL A 199 -20.92 15.61 28.93
C VAL A 199 -20.26 14.25 28.75
N ALA A 200 -20.34 13.39 29.78
CA ALA A 200 -19.74 12.06 29.72
C ALA A 200 -20.45 11.18 28.66
N GLY A 201 -21.80 11.23 28.65
CA GLY A 201 -22.61 10.49 27.67
C GLY A 201 -22.34 10.92 26.21
N PHE A 202 -22.32 12.26 25.99
CA PHE A 202 -22.02 12.78 24.64
C PHE A 202 -20.62 12.40 24.19
N THR A 203 -19.60 12.59 25.03
CA THR A 203 -18.22 12.21 24.73
C THR A 203 -18.11 10.71 24.49
N GLY A 204 -18.83 9.89 25.27
CA GLY A 204 -18.86 8.45 25.11
C GLY A 204 -19.44 8.02 23.76
N ILE A 205 -20.58 8.59 23.35
CA ILE A 205 -21.20 8.32 22.05
C ILE A 205 -20.26 8.73 20.91
N LEU A 206 -19.61 9.89 21.01
CA LEU A 206 -18.65 10.36 20.02
C LEU A 206 -17.47 9.39 19.88
N PHE A 207 -16.88 8.95 20.99
CA PHE A 207 -15.73 8.05 20.97
C PHE A 207 -16.10 6.65 20.46
N VAL A 208 -17.27 6.12 20.83
CA VAL A 208 -17.79 4.87 20.29
C VAL A 208 -18.05 5.00 18.78
N GLY A 209 -18.65 6.11 18.33
CA GLY A 209 -18.90 6.34 16.92
C GLY A 209 -17.60 6.41 16.09
N ILE A 210 -16.59 7.13 16.56
CA ILE A 210 -15.26 7.19 15.94
C ILE A 210 -14.59 5.81 15.97
N GLY A 211 -14.69 5.10 17.10
CA GLY A 211 -14.11 3.76 17.22
C GLY A 211 -14.75 2.73 16.28
N LEU A 212 -16.09 2.77 16.13
CA LEU A 212 -16.81 1.91 15.16
C LEU A 212 -16.41 2.24 13.71
N TYR A 213 -16.25 3.52 13.39
CA TYR A 213 -15.72 3.92 12.09
C TYR A 213 -14.31 3.34 11.86
N GLY A 214 -13.42 3.48 12.85
CA GLY A 214 -12.07 2.91 12.79
C GLY A 214 -12.07 1.38 12.64
N LEU A 215 -12.94 0.67 13.36
CA LEU A 215 -13.12 -0.78 13.20
C LEU A 215 -13.56 -1.16 11.78
N GLY A 216 -14.38 -0.34 11.13
CA GLY A 216 -14.78 -0.54 9.74
C GLY A 216 -13.63 -0.39 8.73
N GLN A 217 -12.52 0.28 9.11
CA GLN A 217 -11.31 0.41 8.28
C GLN A 217 -10.30 -0.71 8.53
N LEU A 218 -10.47 -1.50 9.59
CA LEU A 218 -9.56 -2.58 9.95
C LEU A 218 -10.09 -3.92 9.40
N PRO A 219 -9.21 -4.85 8.98
CA PRO A 219 -9.58 -6.22 8.69
C PRO A 219 -9.89 -6.94 10.00
N VAL A 220 -11.12 -6.80 10.50
CA VAL A 220 -11.55 -7.40 11.77
C VAL A 220 -12.33 -8.69 11.53
N ASN A 221 -11.95 -9.74 12.23
CA ASN A 221 -12.74 -10.96 12.30
C ASN A 221 -13.80 -10.77 13.41
N TRP A 222 -15.04 -10.52 13.01
CA TRP A 222 -16.17 -10.32 13.93
C TRP A 222 -16.47 -11.53 14.84
N LEU A 223 -16.06 -12.73 14.42
CA LEU A 223 -16.24 -13.95 15.21
C LEU A 223 -15.31 -14.01 16.45
N GLY A 224 -14.23 -13.25 16.46
CA GLY A 224 -13.31 -13.17 17.60
C GLY A 224 -13.68 -12.14 18.66
N MET A 225 -14.81 -11.44 18.50
CA MET A 225 -15.31 -10.43 19.44
C MET A 225 -16.50 -10.91 20.27
N GLY A 226 -16.90 -12.18 20.15
CA GLY A 226 -17.98 -12.81 20.91
C GLY A 226 -17.49 -13.61 22.09
#